data_1b440e298d3c45861a30bda25740ebc8
#
_entry.id   1b440e298d3c45861a30bda25740ebc8
#
_cell.length_a   1.000
_cell.length_b   1.000
_cell.length_c   1.000
_cell.angle_alpha   90.00
_cell.angle_beta   90.00
_cell.angle_gamma   90.00
#
_symmetry.space_group_name_H-M   'P 1'
#
loop_
_entity.id
_entity.type
_entity.pdbx_description
1 polymer ?
#
loop_
_entity_poly.entity_id
_entity_poly.type
_entity_poly.pdbx_seq_one_letter_code
_entity_poly.pdbx_strand_id
1 'polypeptide(L)'
;MKTLSKLNLLFAISVILWGCANDDNLQEVLPVNSENTEESLYLENGNEVIIYPNGVAVEKLPDGRIVWGGDIALNEKQLQALTEPDTRAGILRDNSMFWPDGIVYYTLADDVMRSGAYIDIYDAMKHIEERCNISFHKKQSNTKNWIEFVLSEDDVSRSHLGMTGGKQNIWVTSDVNTSTAIHEICHALGMIHEHQRMDRDNYIVVDFNNIRPEWHQWFYRTSIPHNTYGTGLEPLDTKSIMIYGSYGENTAINPDFPYMWRKTDGTTWTNNNVLSEMDILTLNAVYSKPHYTITCKPQCTLSGTVSGSDHYAKGEICALQAFPEDNRG
;
A
#
# COMPACT_ATOMS: atom_id res chain seq x y z
N MET A 1 14.93 40.99 -41.74
CA MET A 1 15.73 39.90 -41.18
C MET A 1 16.38 40.38 -39.89
N LYS A 2 15.85 40.03 -38.76
CA LYS A 2 16.51 40.20 -37.43
C LYS A 2 16.18 38.94 -36.63
N THR A 3 17.22 38.16 -36.40
CA THR A 3 17.26 36.97 -35.57
C THR A 3 17.21 37.36 -34.11
N LEU A 4 16.22 36.88 -33.35
CA LEU A 4 16.20 36.97 -31.90
C LEU A 4 16.85 35.72 -31.31
N SER A 5 17.92 35.92 -30.59
CA SER A 5 18.65 34.90 -29.83
C SER A 5 17.86 34.55 -28.57
N LYS A 6 17.73 33.25 -28.30
CA LYS A 6 17.22 32.73 -27.03
C LYS A 6 18.25 32.99 -25.92
N LEU A 7 17.82 33.69 -24.90
CA LEU A 7 18.60 33.95 -23.67
C LEU A 7 18.36 32.79 -22.71
N ASN A 8 19.37 31.94 -22.52
CA ASN A 8 19.41 30.95 -21.44
C ASN A 8 19.69 31.67 -20.13
N LEU A 9 18.73 31.65 -19.21
CA LEU A 9 18.93 32.18 -17.86
C LEU A 9 19.42 31.04 -16.97
N LEU A 10 20.74 30.98 -16.78
CA LEU A 10 21.37 30.16 -15.74
C LEU A 10 21.19 30.88 -14.39
N PHE A 11 20.40 30.34 -13.49
CA PHE A 11 20.43 30.77 -12.10
C PHE A 11 21.59 30.07 -11.38
N ALA A 12 22.63 30.82 -11.11
CA ALA A 12 23.70 30.42 -10.20
C ALA A 12 23.22 30.66 -8.77
N ILE A 13 23.07 29.59 -7.99
CA ILE A 13 22.83 29.68 -6.54
C ILE A 13 24.19 29.91 -5.88
N SER A 14 24.44 31.13 -5.40
CA SER A 14 25.58 31.46 -4.54
C SER A 14 25.26 31.10 -3.10
N VAL A 15 25.91 30.05 -2.61
CA VAL A 15 25.91 29.69 -1.19
C VAL A 15 26.77 30.67 -0.44
N ILE A 16 26.18 31.50 0.42
CA ILE A 16 26.91 32.30 1.42
C ILE A 16 26.96 31.48 2.70
N LEU A 17 28.13 30.92 2.98
CA LEU A 17 28.46 30.35 4.28
C LEU A 17 28.68 31.47 5.30
N TRP A 18 27.76 31.57 6.26
CA TRP A 18 28.09 32.24 7.53
C TRP A 18 27.67 31.31 8.68
N GLY A 19 28.70 31.00 9.46
CA GLY A 19 28.61 30.04 10.53
C GLY A 19 27.96 30.57 11.80
N CYS A 20 27.69 29.61 12.64
CA CYS A 20 27.47 29.59 14.09
C CYS A 20 26.03 29.53 14.56
N ALA A 21 25.83 28.40 15.24
CA ALA A 21 24.96 28.13 16.39
C ALA A 21 23.50 27.76 16.14
N ASN A 22 23.26 26.48 16.49
CA ASN A 22 22.05 25.95 17.09
C ASN A 22 20.70 26.36 16.48
N ASP A 23 20.11 25.49 15.67
CA ASP A 23 18.86 24.87 16.04
C ASP A 23 18.45 23.81 14.99
N ASP A 24 18.06 22.68 15.52
CA ASP A 24 17.40 21.59 14.88
C ASP A 24 16.18 22.06 14.09
N ASN A 25 16.14 21.81 12.81
CA ASN A 25 15.01 21.63 11.91
C ASN A 25 15.33 22.09 10.48
N LEU A 26 16.22 21.39 9.81
CA LEU A 26 16.16 21.37 8.36
C LEU A 26 15.04 20.41 7.93
N GLN A 27 13.80 20.86 8.10
CA GLN A 27 12.72 20.40 7.26
C GLN A 27 13.06 20.87 5.84
N GLU A 28 13.49 19.99 4.96
CA GLU A 28 13.22 20.21 3.55
C GLU A 28 11.69 20.08 3.35
N VAL A 29 11.02 21.17 3.69
CA VAL A 29 9.76 21.49 3.07
C VAL A 29 10.12 21.74 1.62
N LEU A 30 9.67 20.88 0.71
CA LEU A 30 9.64 21.22 -0.72
C LEU A 30 9.17 22.67 -0.79
N PRO A 31 9.82 23.55 -1.59
CA PRO A 31 9.36 24.91 -1.72
C PRO A 31 7.90 24.83 -2.14
N VAL A 32 7.00 25.19 -1.23
CA VAL A 32 5.61 25.42 -1.58
C VAL A 32 5.64 26.67 -2.43
N ASN A 33 5.75 26.45 -3.74
CA ASN A 33 5.64 27.52 -4.69
C ASN A 33 4.23 28.09 -4.56
N SER A 34 4.11 29.36 -4.32
CA SER A 34 2.84 30.07 -4.10
C SER A 34 1.96 30.17 -5.35
N GLU A 35 2.36 29.57 -6.44
CA GLU A 35 1.58 29.40 -7.67
C GLU A 35 1.15 27.95 -7.75
N ASN A 36 -0.15 27.70 -7.92
CA ASN A 36 -0.81 26.39 -8.09
C ASN A 36 -0.37 25.69 -9.40
N THR A 37 0.93 25.46 -9.58
CA THR A 37 1.49 24.86 -10.80
C THR A 37 2.11 23.50 -10.46
N GLU A 38 1.80 22.51 -11.31
CA GLU A 38 2.50 21.24 -11.34
C GLU A 38 3.93 21.45 -11.83
N GLU A 39 4.90 20.82 -11.20
CA GLU A 39 6.30 20.81 -11.63
C GLU A 39 6.63 19.42 -12.20
N SER A 40 7.34 19.37 -13.30
CA SER A 40 7.80 18.12 -13.89
C SER A 40 9.33 18.09 -13.91
N LEU A 41 9.90 16.93 -13.57
CA LEU A 41 11.30 16.61 -13.77
C LEU A 41 11.44 15.26 -14.48
N TYR A 42 12.58 15.01 -15.09
CA TYR A 42 12.87 13.75 -15.78
C TYR A 42 13.97 13.02 -15.04
N LEU A 43 13.76 11.73 -14.79
CA LEU A 43 14.75 10.83 -14.21
C LEU A 43 15.81 10.43 -15.26
N GLU A 44 16.92 9.84 -14.82
CA GLU A 44 17.96 9.34 -15.71
C GLU A 44 17.46 8.25 -16.67
N ASN A 45 16.48 7.44 -16.24
CA ASN A 45 15.81 6.44 -17.07
C ASN A 45 14.87 7.05 -18.12
N GLY A 46 14.69 8.37 -18.13
CA GLY A 46 13.83 9.11 -19.05
C GLY A 46 12.36 9.21 -18.62
N ASN A 47 11.97 8.63 -17.49
CA ASN A 47 10.60 8.73 -16.97
C ASN A 47 10.34 10.13 -16.43
N GLU A 48 9.11 10.62 -16.64
CA GLU A 48 8.65 11.89 -16.12
C GLU A 48 8.16 11.73 -14.69
N VAL A 49 8.63 12.57 -13.77
CA VAL A 49 8.06 12.71 -12.42
C VAL A 49 7.28 14.01 -12.37
N ILE A 50 6.01 13.92 -11.97
CA ILE A 50 5.10 15.05 -11.80
C ILE A 50 4.95 15.30 -10.30
N ILE A 51 5.29 16.52 -9.88
CA ILE A 51 5.15 16.97 -8.49
C ILE A 51 3.96 17.92 -8.41
N TYR A 52 2.95 17.52 -7.65
CA TYR A 52 1.73 18.30 -7.46
C TYR A 52 1.91 19.35 -6.34
N PRO A 53 1.12 20.44 -6.35
CA PRO A 53 1.24 21.53 -5.36
C PRO A 53 1.10 21.09 -3.90
N ASN A 54 0.49 19.94 -3.66
CA ASN A 54 0.34 19.35 -2.33
C ASN A 54 1.52 18.47 -1.89
N GLY A 55 2.61 18.42 -2.69
CA GLY A 55 3.81 17.63 -2.42
C GLY A 55 3.71 16.15 -2.82
N VAL A 56 2.59 15.70 -3.39
CA VAL A 56 2.51 14.35 -3.97
C VAL A 56 3.33 14.33 -5.26
N ALA A 57 4.24 13.36 -5.37
CA ALA A 57 5.03 13.13 -6.56
C ALA A 57 4.71 11.75 -7.13
N VAL A 58 4.47 11.68 -8.44
CA VAL A 58 4.20 10.44 -9.16
C VAL A 58 5.12 10.30 -10.36
N GLU A 59 5.49 9.08 -10.69
CA GLU A 59 6.27 8.75 -11.87
C GLU A 59 5.35 8.26 -12.98
N LYS A 60 5.55 8.76 -14.19
CA LYS A 60 4.83 8.31 -15.38
C LYS A 60 5.71 7.37 -16.18
N LEU A 61 5.30 6.12 -16.26
CA LEU A 61 6.01 5.09 -17.02
C LEU A 61 5.78 5.22 -18.55
N PRO A 62 6.66 4.66 -19.38
CA PRO A 62 6.54 4.72 -20.85
C PRO A 62 5.24 4.10 -21.38
N ASP A 63 4.65 3.14 -20.68
CA ASP A 63 3.37 2.50 -21.02
C ASP A 63 2.14 3.28 -20.56
N GLY A 64 2.37 4.44 -19.92
CA GLY A 64 1.32 5.35 -19.44
C GLY A 64 0.83 5.08 -18.03
N ARG A 65 1.34 4.06 -17.33
CA ARG A 65 1.03 3.85 -15.92
C ARG A 65 1.55 5.03 -15.09
N ILE A 66 0.76 5.43 -14.11
CA ILE A 66 1.14 6.41 -13.08
C ILE A 66 1.49 5.65 -11.82
N VAL A 67 2.71 5.82 -11.34
CA VAL A 67 3.25 5.11 -10.17
C VAL A 67 3.54 6.10 -9.05
N TRP A 68 3.09 5.76 -7.85
CA TRP A 68 3.34 6.50 -6.63
C TRP A 68 4.16 5.65 -5.67
N GLY A 69 5.11 6.27 -4.95
CA GLY A 69 5.94 5.58 -3.95
C GLY A 69 6.87 4.50 -4.51
N GLY A 70 7.01 4.40 -5.85
CA GLY A 70 7.90 3.46 -6.52
C GLY A 70 7.22 2.21 -7.09
N ASP A 71 6.15 1.73 -6.46
CA ASP A 71 5.53 0.44 -6.78
C ASP A 71 3.99 0.43 -6.74
N ILE A 72 3.35 1.54 -6.35
CA ILE A 72 1.89 1.65 -6.33
C ILE A 72 1.38 2.23 -7.64
N ALA A 73 0.76 1.41 -8.48
CA ALA A 73 0.09 1.88 -9.69
C ALA A 73 -1.27 2.49 -9.36
N LEU A 74 -1.47 3.74 -9.75
CA LEU A 74 -2.70 4.50 -9.50
C LEU A 74 -3.59 4.52 -10.74
N ASN A 75 -4.90 4.44 -10.55
CA ASN A 75 -5.87 4.83 -11.55
C ASN A 75 -6.17 6.34 -11.45
N GLU A 76 -6.88 6.89 -12.48
CA GLU A 76 -7.20 8.32 -12.52
C GLU A 76 -7.95 8.81 -11.28
N LYS A 77 -8.90 8.03 -10.76
CA LYS A 77 -9.67 8.39 -9.56
C LYS A 77 -8.78 8.45 -8.32
N GLN A 78 -7.84 7.52 -8.20
CA GLN A 78 -6.87 7.49 -7.10
C GLN A 78 -5.88 8.65 -7.19
N LEU A 79 -5.37 8.93 -8.39
CA LEU A 79 -4.50 10.06 -8.64
C LEU A 79 -5.20 11.37 -8.28
N GLN A 80 -6.41 11.60 -8.80
CA GLN A 80 -7.20 12.78 -8.48
C GLN A 80 -7.39 12.97 -6.99
N ALA A 81 -7.68 11.91 -6.28
CA ALA A 81 -7.87 11.97 -4.84
C ALA A 81 -6.61 12.25 -4.04
N LEU A 82 -5.46 11.80 -4.54
CA LEU A 82 -4.17 12.10 -3.92
C LEU A 82 -3.77 13.57 -4.14
N THR A 83 -4.14 14.15 -5.28
CA THR A 83 -3.64 15.46 -5.72
C THR A 83 -4.59 16.61 -5.39
N GLU A 84 -5.90 16.36 -5.27
CA GLU A 84 -6.90 17.39 -4.95
C GLU A 84 -7.17 17.52 -3.45
N PRO A 85 -7.06 18.75 -2.87
CA PRO A 85 -7.15 18.98 -1.41
C PRO A 85 -8.45 18.52 -0.77
N ASP A 86 -9.58 18.67 -1.44
CA ASP A 86 -10.92 18.45 -0.88
C ASP A 86 -11.37 16.98 -0.93
N THR A 87 -10.69 16.14 -1.71
CA THR A 87 -11.05 14.73 -1.91
C THR A 87 -10.24 13.76 -1.05
N ARG A 88 -9.15 14.21 -0.43
CA ARG A 88 -8.14 13.39 0.31
C ARG A 88 -8.73 12.51 1.41
N ALA A 89 -9.79 12.96 2.07
CA ALA A 89 -10.42 12.19 3.16
C ALA A 89 -11.37 11.09 2.65
N GLY A 90 -11.76 11.12 1.38
CA GLY A 90 -12.82 10.27 0.83
C GLY A 90 -12.36 8.96 0.21
N ILE A 91 -11.20 8.94 -0.45
CA ILE A 91 -10.85 7.78 -1.30
C ILE A 91 -10.25 6.63 -0.51
N LEU A 92 -9.37 6.89 0.44
CA LEU A 92 -8.85 5.82 1.29
C LEU A 92 -9.84 5.38 2.38
N ARG A 93 -10.95 6.11 2.54
CA ARG A 93 -12.11 5.72 3.36
C ARG A 93 -13.26 5.14 2.54
N ASP A 94 -13.12 5.08 1.22
CA ASP A 94 -14.15 4.50 0.36
C ASP A 94 -14.11 2.99 0.50
N ASN A 95 -15.11 2.43 1.16
CA ASN A 95 -15.28 0.98 1.31
C ASN A 95 -15.30 0.25 -0.04
N SER A 96 -15.48 0.95 -1.16
CA SER A 96 -15.41 0.39 -2.50
C SER A 96 -14.00 -0.07 -2.91
N MET A 97 -12.96 0.41 -2.20
CA MET A 97 -11.57 -0.02 -2.42
C MET A 97 -11.21 -1.30 -1.67
N PHE A 98 -12.10 -1.82 -0.83
CA PHE A 98 -11.84 -3.05 -0.11
C PHE A 98 -12.50 -4.24 -0.79
N TRP A 99 -11.84 -5.38 -0.72
CA TRP A 99 -12.37 -6.64 -1.21
C TRP A 99 -13.52 -7.07 -0.34
N PRO A 100 -14.74 -7.22 -0.90
CA PRO A 100 -15.91 -7.58 -0.11
C PRO A 100 -15.70 -8.90 0.66
N ASP A 101 -16.04 -8.89 1.93
CA ASP A 101 -15.90 -10.05 2.83
C ASP A 101 -14.46 -10.58 2.96
N GLY A 102 -13.45 -9.79 2.58
CA GLY A 102 -12.06 -10.22 2.52
C GLY A 102 -11.78 -11.30 1.46
N ILE A 103 -12.67 -11.46 0.48
CA ILE A 103 -12.52 -12.46 -0.58
C ILE A 103 -11.86 -11.83 -1.80
N VAL A 104 -10.64 -12.29 -2.11
CA VAL A 104 -9.85 -11.86 -3.26
C VAL A 104 -9.86 -12.95 -4.32
N TYR A 105 -10.40 -12.64 -5.49
CA TYR A 105 -10.31 -13.55 -6.63
C TYR A 105 -9.05 -13.25 -7.43
N TYR A 106 -8.42 -14.30 -7.98
CA TYR A 106 -7.18 -14.14 -8.73
C TYR A 106 -7.07 -15.06 -9.93
N THR A 107 -6.19 -14.66 -10.86
CA THR A 107 -5.63 -15.47 -11.95
C THR A 107 -4.12 -15.30 -11.98
N LEU A 108 -3.44 -16.29 -12.54
CA LEU A 108 -2.01 -16.22 -12.85
C LEU A 108 -1.88 -16.27 -14.38
N ALA A 109 -1.13 -15.34 -14.96
CA ALA A 109 -0.83 -15.36 -16.38
C ALA A 109 0.11 -16.53 -16.73
N ASP A 110 0.10 -16.96 -17.99
CA ASP A 110 0.87 -18.12 -18.43
C ASP A 110 2.40 -17.92 -18.28
N ASP A 111 2.88 -16.68 -18.38
CA ASP A 111 4.30 -16.33 -18.19
C ASP A 111 4.71 -16.45 -16.72
N VAL A 112 3.88 -16.05 -15.77
CA VAL A 112 4.08 -16.26 -14.31
C VAL A 112 4.15 -17.76 -14.00
N MET A 113 3.29 -18.58 -14.63
CA MET A 113 3.31 -20.02 -14.45
C MET A 113 4.59 -20.64 -15.02
N ARG A 114 5.10 -20.13 -16.16
CA ARG A 114 6.33 -20.63 -16.78
C ARG A 114 7.60 -20.21 -16.06
N SER A 115 7.63 -19.02 -15.45
CA SER A 115 8.82 -18.52 -14.73
C SER A 115 9.05 -19.24 -13.39
N GLY A 116 8.01 -19.82 -12.80
CA GLY A 116 8.07 -20.39 -11.45
C GLY A 116 7.69 -19.42 -10.34
N ALA A 117 7.47 -18.13 -10.64
CA ALA A 117 7.06 -17.10 -9.67
C ALA A 117 5.76 -17.43 -8.95
N TYR A 118 4.92 -18.28 -9.54
CA TYR A 118 3.68 -18.74 -8.92
C TYR A 118 3.88 -19.42 -7.54
N ILE A 119 5.05 -20.00 -7.29
CA ILE A 119 5.36 -20.69 -6.01
C ILE A 119 5.36 -19.65 -4.90
N ASP A 120 6.13 -18.58 -5.07
CA ASP A 120 6.23 -17.49 -4.10
C ASP A 120 4.91 -16.73 -3.93
N ILE A 121 4.14 -16.56 -5.01
CA ILE A 121 2.80 -15.97 -4.96
C ILE A 121 1.84 -16.84 -4.12
N TYR A 122 1.87 -18.17 -4.27
CA TYR A 122 1.04 -19.06 -3.44
C TYR A 122 1.46 -19.05 -1.98
N ASP A 123 2.77 -19.04 -1.71
CA ASP A 123 3.28 -18.96 -0.35
C ASP A 123 2.92 -17.62 0.31
N ALA A 124 2.95 -16.52 -0.46
CA ALA A 124 2.51 -15.21 -0.01
C ALA A 124 1.01 -15.18 0.32
N MET A 125 0.17 -15.67 -0.58
CA MET A 125 -1.28 -15.78 -0.33
C MET A 125 -1.57 -16.63 0.91
N LYS A 126 -0.92 -17.77 1.04
CA LYS A 126 -1.06 -18.65 2.20
C LYS A 126 -0.63 -17.96 3.50
N HIS A 127 0.50 -17.22 3.48
CA HIS A 127 0.98 -16.46 4.63
C HIS A 127 -0.07 -15.46 5.14
N ILE A 128 -0.75 -14.77 4.20
CA ILE A 128 -1.79 -13.80 4.52
C ILE A 128 -3.07 -14.49 5.03
N GLU A 129 -3.52 -15.57 4.36
CA GLU A 129 -4.73 -16.31 4.76
C GLU A 129 -4.65 -16.91 6.17
N GLU A 130 -3.46 -17.38 6.57
CA GLU A 130 -3.23 -17.97 7.89
C GLU A 130 -3.30 -16.95 9.03
N ARG A 131 -3.13 -15.64 8.73
CA ARG A 131 -2.97 -14.58 9.73
C ARG A 131 -4.06 -13.51 9.68
N CYS A 132 -4.67 -13.34 8.53
CA CYS A 132 -5.62 -12.26 8.28
C CYS A 132 -6.99 -12.79 7.90
N ASN A 133 -8.02 -11.96 8.06
CA ASN A 133 -9.40 -12.26 7.66
C ASN A 133 -9.58 -12.11 6.13
N ILE A 134 -8.69 -12.71 5.37
CA ILE A 134 -8.64 -12.65 3.91
C ILE A 134 -8.59 -14.06 3.37
N SER A 135 -9.16 -14.29 2.20
CA SER A 135 -9.09 -15.56 1.49
C SER A 135 -8.94 -15.35 -0.01
N PHE A 136 -8.10 -16.17 -0.63
CA PHE A 136 -7.81 -16.09 -2.06
C PHE A 136 -8.49 -17.23 -2.82
N HIS A 137 -9.23 -16.89 -3.86
CA HIS A 137 -9.98 -17.84 -4.67
C HIS A 137 -9.67 -17.68 -6.15
N LYS A 138 -9.54 -18.78 -6.87
CA LYS A 138 -9.40 -18.71 -8.33
C LYS A 138 -10.65 -18.06 -8.93
N LYS A 139 -10.42 -17.14 -9.89
CA LYS A 139 -11.48 -16.45 -10.63
C LYS A 139 -12.47 -17.44 -11.24
N GLN A 140 -13.75 -17.14 -11.10
CA GLN A 140 -14.86 -17.88 -11.71
C GLN A 140 -15.47 -17.08 -12.87
N SER A 141 -16.35 -17.70 -13.65
CA SER A 141 -16.98 -17.06 -14.82
C SER A 141 -17.79 -15.82 -14.49
N ASN A 142 -18.39 -15.76 -13.30
CA ASN A 142 -19.21 -14.63 -12.83
C ASN A 142 -18.46 -13.64 -11.94
N THR A 143 -17.13 -13.82 -11.72
CA THR A 143 -16.31 -12.93 -10.91
C THR A 143 -16.21 -11.57 -11.60
N LYS A 144 -16.56 -10.51 -10.88
CA LYS A 144 -16.52 -9.14 -11.38
C LYS A 144 -15.16 -8.47 -11.16
N ASN A 145 -14.57 -8.65 -9.97
CA ASN A 145 -13.32 -8.02 -9.58
C ASN A 145 -12.28 -9.12 -9.26
N TRP A 146 -11.09 -9.01 -9.84
CA TRP A 146 -10.02 -9.97 -9.56
C TRP A 146 -8.64 -9.38 -9.83
N ILE A 147 -7.65 -9.97 -9.21
CA ILE A 147 -6.23 -9.71 -9.45
C ILE A 147 -5.73 -10.68 -10.52
N GLU A 148 -5.01 -10.18 -11.51
CA GLU A 148 -4.18 -11.00 -12.38
C GLU A 148 -2.71 -10.74 -12.07
N PHE A 149 -1.99 -11.78 -11.66
CA PHE A 149 -0.54 -11.72 -11.55
C PHE A 149 0.07 -11.88 -12.94
N VAL A 150 0.92 -10.94 -13.33
CA VAL A 150 1.61 -10.89 -14.63
C VAL A 150 3.08 -10.61 -14.40
N LEU A 151 3.96 -11.04 -15.33
CA LEU A 151 5.36 -10.64 -15.24
C LEU A 151 5.52 -9.15 -15.53
N SER A 152 6.43 -8.53 -14.79
CA SER A 152 6.85 -7.17 -15.03
C SER A 152 7.78 -7.11 -16.25
N GLU A 153 7.65 -6.06 -17.07
CA GLU A 153 8.50 -5.84 -18.25
C GLU A 153 9.78 -5.05 -17.91
N ASP A 154 9.79 -4.36 -16.78
CA ASP A 154 10.86 -3.45 -16.33
C ASP A 154 11.56 -3.90 -15.04
N ASP A 155 11.45 -5.20 -14.72
CA ASP A 155 12.09 -5.85 -13.56
C ASP A 155 11.77 -5.18 -12.20
N VAL A 156 10.62 -4.50 -12.09
CA VAL A 156 10.12 -3.94 -10.83
C VAL A 156 8.74 -4.52 -10.53
N SER A 157 8.60 -5.10 -9.33
CA SER A 157 7.27 -5.53 -8.85
C SER A 157 6.43 -4.31 -8.51
N ARG A 158 5.12 -4.37 -8.81
CA ARG A 158 4.16 -3.29 -8.53
C ARG A 158 2.76 -3.83 -8.33
N SER A 159 1.95 -3.07 -7.65
CA SER A 159 0.55 -3.39 -7.46
C SER A 159 -0.35 -2.17 -7.61
N HIS A 160 -1.60 -2.39 -7.96
CA HIS A 160 -2.65 -1.39 -7.73
C HIS A 160 -2.97 -1.26 -6.24
N LEU A 161 -3.36 -0.06 -5.81
CA LEU A 161 -3.78 0.20 -4.43
C LEU A 161 -5.25 -0.21 -4.23
N GLY A 162 -5.48 -1.16 -3.35
CA GLY A 162 -6.83 -1.66 -3.04
C GLY A 162 -7.54 -2.29 -4.25
N MET A 163 -8.86 -2.47 -4.15
CA MET A 163 -9.69 -2.96 -5.26
C MET A 163 -10.06 -1.83 -6.20
N THR A 164 -9.62 -1.89 -7.46
CA THR A 164 -9.87 -0.83 -8.46
C THR A 164 -11.14 -1.04 -9.28
N GLY A 165 -11.75 -2.22 -9.16
CA GLY A 165 -12.90 -2.63 -9.97
C GLY A 165 -12.46 -3.33 -11.28
N GLY A 166 -13.18 -4.40 -11.64
CA GLY A 166 -12.83 -5.21 -12.80
C GLY A 166 -11.54 -6.04 -12.60
N LYS A 167 -10.81 -6.21 -13.67
CA LYS A 167 -9.47 -6.82 -13.65
C LYS A 167 -8.44 -5.76 -13.23
N GLN A 168 -7.58 -6.10 -12.28
CA GLN A 168 -6.40 -5.33 -11.92
C GLN A 168 -5.17 -6.23 -11.89
N ASN A 169 -4.01 -5.65 -12.16
CA ASN A 169 -2.76 -6.41 -12.19
C ASN A 169 -1.97 -6.24 -10.91
N ILE A 170 -1.26 -7.31 -10.53
CA ILE A 170 -0.03 -7.25 -9.77
C ILE A 170 1.08 -7.69 -10.72
N TRP A 171 2.03 -6.81 -10.96
CA TRP A 171 3.24 -7.11 -11.75
C TRP A 171 4.29 -7.65 -10.80
N VAL A 172 4.89 -8.77 -11.16
CA VAL A 172 5.95 -9.41 -10.38
C VAL A 172 7.17 -9.67 -11.27
N THR A 173 8.36 -9.59 -10.69
CA THR A 173 9.58 -10.01 -11.42
C THR A 173 9.60 -11.53 -11.58
N SER A 174 10.36 -12.04 -12.53
CA SER A 174 10.47 -13.48 -12.77
C SER A 174 11.14 -14.24 -11.61
N ASP A 175 11.92 -13.53 -10.79
CA ASP A 175 12.64 -13.99 -9.61
C ASP A 175 12.04 -13.43 -8.29
N VAL A 176 10.78 -13.01 -8.35
CA VAL A 176 10.06 -12.52 -7.17
C VAL A 176 10.17 -13.53 -6.02
N ASN A 177 10.45 -13.03 -4.84
CA ASN A 177 10.42 -13.83 -3.62
C ASN A 177 9.12 -13.65 -2.85
N THR A 178 8.86 -14.54 -1.89
CA THR A 178 7.62 -14.55 -1.10
C THR A 178 7.39 -13.22 -0.37
N SER A 179 8.42 -12.56 0.16
CA SER A 179 8.25 -11.30 0.89
C SER A 179 7.82 -10.15 -0.02
N THR A 180 8.39 -10.06 -1.22
CA THR A 180 7.96 -9.09 -2.24
C THR A 180 6.52 -9.38 -2.68
N ALA A 181 6.17 -10.64 -2.90
CA ALA A 181 4.79 -11.01 -3.25
C ALA A 181 3.79 -10.66 -2.13
N ILE A 182 4.14 -10.82 -0.84
CA ILE A 182 3.32 -10.37 0.29
C ILE A 182 3.14 -8.84 0.23
N HIS A 183 4.23 -8.09 0.01
CA HIS A 183 4.22 -6.64 -0.09
C HIS A 183 3.26 -6.14 -1.18
N GLU A 184 3.38 -6.66 -2.40
CA GLU A 184 2.52 -6.28 -3.51
C GLU A 184 1.04 -6.64 -3.27
N ILE A 185 0.78 -7.80 -2.66
CA ILE A 185 -0.57 -8.18 -2.27
C ILE A 185 -1.11 -7.22 -1.20
N CYS A 186 -0.30 -6.76 -0.25
CA CYS A 186 -0.71 -5.78 0.76
C CYS A 186 -1.11 -4.44 0.12
N HIS A 187 -0.43 -3.98 -0.95
CA HIS A 187 -0.90 -2.83 -1.73
C HIS A 187 -2.27 -3.09 -2.35
N ALA A 188 -2.47 -4.27 -2.97
CA ALA A 188 -3.78 -4.64 -3.52
C ALA A 188 -4.86 -4.77 -2.44
N LEU A 189 -4.49 -4.95 -1.18
CA LEU A 189 -5.38 -4.94 -0.03
C LEU A 189 -5.57 -3.53 0.57
N GLY A 190 -4.92 -2.51 0.02
CA GLY A 190 -5.10 -1.11 0.38
C GLY A 190 -4.04 -0.53 1.31
N MET A 191 -2.96 -1.26 1.63
CA MET A 191 -1.86 -0.74 2.44
C MET A 191 -0.93 0.15 1.62
N ILE A 192 -0.47 1.23 2.22
CA ILE A 192 0.55 2.14 1.68
C ILE A 192 1.85 1.98 2.46
N HIS A 193 2.93 2.57 1.94
CA HIS A 193 4.23 2.49 2.61
C HIS A 193 4.24 3.17 3.98
N GLU A 194 4.78 2.48 4.97
CA GLU A 194 4.85 2.94 6.35
C GLU A 194 5.79 4.16 6.50
N HIS A 195 6.88 4.22 5.74
CA HIS A 195 7.81 5.36 5.74
C HIS A 195 7.28 6.61 5.03
N GLN A 196 6.16 6.51 4.30
CA GLN A 196 5.51 7.66 3.66
C GLN A 196 4.40 8.28 4.52
N ARG A 197 4.15 7.77 5.72
CA ARG A 197 3.16 8.33 6.66
C ARG A 197 3.40 9.82 6.87
N MET A 198 2.31 10.59 6.97
CA MET A 198 2.39 12.02 7.22
C MET A 198 3.05 12.37 8.57
N ASP A 199 2.97 11.47 9.55
CA ASP A 199 3.49 11.65 10.91
C ASP A 199 4.86 10.97 11.14
N ARG A 200 5.47 10.37 10.09
CA ARG A 200 6.69 9.57 10.21
C ARG A 200 7.86 10.30 10.86
N ASP A 201 7.97 11.61 10.65
CA ASP A 201 9.07 12.42 11.17
C ASP A 201 9.01 12.59 12.70
N ASN A 202 7.91 12.14 13.34
CA ASN A 202 7.89 12.00 14.79
C ASN A 202 8.69 10.78 15.29
N TYR A 203 8.90 9.78 14.42
CA TYR A 203 9.43 8.47 14.76
C TYR A 203 10.77 8.14 14.10
N ILE A 204 10.95 8.54 12.84
CA ILE A 204 12.15 8.24 12.05
C ILE A 204 12.75 9.51 11.45
N VAL A 205 14.03 9.43 11.15
CA VAL A 205 14.75 10.39 10.30
C VAL A 205 14.88 9.77 8.91
N VAL A 206 14.66 10.57 7.86
CA VAL A 206 14.97 10.25 6.47
C VAL A 206 16.02 11.25 6.00
N ASP A 207 17.22 10.76 5.71
CA ASP A 207 18.33 11.59 5.26
C ASP A 207 18.39 11.66 3.74
N PHE A 208 17.76 12.66 3.18
CA PHE A 208 17.76 12.92 1.75
C PHE A 208 19.16 13.21 1.19
N ASN A 209 20.13 13.63 2.03
CA ASN A 209 21.51 13.81 1.58
C ASN A 209 22.22 12.48 1.28
N ASN A 210 21.72 11.37 1.81
CA ASN A 210 22.22 10.03 1.48
C ASN A 210 21.29 9.23 0.57
N ILE A 211 20.21 9.82 0.08
CA ILE A 211 19.34 9.23 -0.94
C ILE A 211 19.69 9.84 -2.29
N ARG A 212 19.82 9.03 -3.33
CA ARG A 212 20.04 9.53 -4.68
C ARG A 212 18.84 10.35 -5.14
N PRO A 213 19.03 11.49 -5.83
CA PRO A 213 17.94 12.40 -6.20
C PRO A 213 16.79 11.74 -6.96
N GLU A 214 17.08 10.75 -7.83
CA GLU A 214 16.09 10.00 -8.60
C GLU A 214 15.15 9.14 -7.74
N TRP A 215 15.48 8.92 -6.46
CA TRP A 215 14.67 8.16 -5.51
C TRP A 215 13.93 9.04 -4.51
N HIS A 216 14.20 10.35 -4.44
CA HIS A 216 13.64 11.25 -3.43
C HIS A 216 12.10 11.17 -3.37
N GLN A 217 11.41 11.12 -4.52
CA GLN A 217 9.95 11.08 -4.60
C GLN A 217 9.34 9.86 -3.90
N TRP A 218 10.08 8.76 -3.75
CA TRP A 218 9.61 7.57 -3.05
C TRP A 218 9.64 7.71 -1.53
N PHE A 219 10.36 8.73 -1.04
CA PHE A 219 10.49 9.05 0.38
C PHE A 219 9.70 10.28 0.80
N TYR A 220 8.95 10.92 -0.11
CA TYR A 220 8.09 12.03 0.28
C TYR A 220 6.92 11.54 1.11
N ARG A 221 6.56 12.34 2.12
CA ARG A 221 5.41 12.03 2.97
C ARG A 221 4.12 12.19 2.19
N THR A 222 3.21 11.28 2.42
CA THR A 222 1.83 11.48 1.96
C THR A 222 1.12 12.52 2.83
N SER A 223 0.20 13.26 2.22
CA SER A 223 -0.75 14.10 2.96
C SER A 223 -1.96 13.30 3.46
N ILE A 224 -2.02 12.00 3.17
CA ILE A 224 -3.10 11.13 3.59
C ILE A 224 -2.92 10.82 5.07
N PRO A 225 -3.93 11.06 5.93
CA PRO A 225 -3.89 10.62 7.31
C PRO A 225 -3.70 9.10 7.38
N HIS A 226 -2.68 8.64 8.07
CA HIS A 226 -2.36 7.22 8.21
C HIS A 226 -3.51 6.40 8.84
N ASN A 227 -4.39 7.03 9.56
CA ASN A 227 -5.51 6.45 10.32
C ASN A 227 -6.63 5.89 9.48
N THR A 228 -6.42 5.68 8.22
CA THR A 228 -7.47 5.19 7.34
C THR A 228 -7.82 3.74 7.66
N TYR A 229 -6.88 2.98 8.22
CA TYR A 229 -7.04 1.54 8.44
C TYR A 229 -6.81 1.08 9.89
N GLY A 230 -6.18 1.88 10.74
CA GLY A 230 -5.92 1.56 12.13
C GLY A 230 -6.63 2.50 13.09
N THR A 231 -6.41 2.30 14.35
CA THR A 231 -6.89 3.17 15.43
C THR A 231 -6.25 4.57 15.40
N GLY A 232 -5.28 4.77 14.53
CA GLY A 232 -4.71 6.08 14.20
C GLY A 232 -3.76 6.67 15.19
N LEU A 233 -3.39 5.94 16.19
CA LEU A 233 -2.53 6.38 17.27
C LEU A 233 -1.31 5.49 17.47
N GLU A 234 -1.15 4.48 16.59
CA GLU A 234 -0.05 3.53 16.75
C GLU A 234 1.27 4.14 16.28
N PRO A 235 2.34 3.91 17.03
CA PRO A 235 3.68 4.30 16.61
C PRO A 235 4.02 3.75 15.23
N LEU A 236 4.88 4.44 14.48
CA LEU A 236 5.40 3.94 13.20
C LEU A 236 6.06 2.57 13.40
N ASP A 237 5.67 1.60 12.56
CA ASP A 237 6.13 0.22 12.68
C ASP A 237 7.32 -0.06 11.78
N THR A 238 8.54 -0.03 12.36
CA THR A 238 9.77 -0.40 11.65
C THR A 238 9.89 -1.91 11.37
N LYS A 239 8.91 -2.73 11.79
CA LYS A 239 8.81 -4.15 11.46
C LYS A 239 7.77 -4.44 10.39
N SER A 240 7.03 -3.42 9.91
CA SER A 240 6.07 -3.58 8.84
C SER A 240 6.75 -4.10 7.57
N ILE A 241 6.07 -4.99 6.84
CA ILE A 241 6.51 -5.39 5.51
C ILE A 241 6.40 -4.23 4.50
N MET A 242 5.63 -3.19 4.85
CA MET A 242 5.41 -2.01 4.04
C MET A 242 6.41 -0.87 4.30
N ILE A 243 7.51 -1.13 5.02
CA ILE A 243 8.58 -0.15 5.24
C ILE A 243 9.85 -0.55 4.48
N TYR A 244 10.48 0.40 3.81
CA TYR A 244 11.81 0.17 3.22
C TYR A 244 12.86 0.04 4.32
N GLY A 245 13.91 -0.76 4.07
CA GLY A 245 15.05 -0.87 4.97
C GLY A 245 15.81 0.43 5.13
N SER A 246 16.62 0.52 6.16
CA SER A 246 17.46 1.68 6.45
C SER A 246 18.62 1.87 5.48
N TYR A 247 18.96 0.84 4.69
CA TYR A 247 20.08 0.79 3.75
C TYR A 247 19.61 0.30 2.38
N GLY A 248 20.28 0.71 1.32
CA GLY A 248 20.02 0.22 -0.03
C GLY A 248 21.14 0.60 -0.99
N GLU A 249 21.78 -0.39 -1.61
CA GLU A 249 22.91 -0.18 -2.53
C GLU A 249 22.56 0.73 -3.73
N ASN A 250 21.36 0.56 -4.26
CA ASN A 250 20.91 1.34 -5.41
C ASN A 250 20.26 2.68 -5.01
N THR A 251 19.77 2.80 -3.80
CA THR A 251 19.03 3.97 -3.29
C THR A 251 19.97 4.98 -2.65
N ALA A 252 20.97 4.51 -1.89
CA ALA A 252 21.89 5.37 -1.16
C ALA A 252 22.97 5.94 -2.06
N ILE A 253 23.39 7.19 -1.79
CA ILE A 253 24.60 7.79 -2.37
C ILE A 253 25.83 7.08 -1.78
N ASN A 254 25.83 6.86 -0.47
CA ASN A 254 26.83 6.04 0.20
C ASN A 254 26.14 4.86 0.90
N PRO A 255 26.25 3.63 0.37
CA PRO A 255 25.55 2.47 0.91
C PRO A 255 26.07 1.98 2.28
N ASP A 256 27.25 2.42 2.71
CA ASP A 256 27.80 2.10 4.03
C ASP A 256 27.08 2.86 5.17
N PHE A 257 26.31 3.88 4.85
CA PHE A 257 25.55 4.67 5.80
C PHE A 257 24.04 4.50 5.58
N PRO A 258 23.25 4.50 6.68
CA PRO A 258 21.79 4.45 6.57
C PRO A 258 21.26 5.76 5.97
N TYR A 259 20.15 5.67 5.28
CA TYR A 259 19.34 6.84 4.89
C TYR A 259 18.03 6.92 5.70
N MET A 260 17.73 5.93 6.54
CA MET A 260 16.65 5.99 7.54
C MET A 260 17.10 5.38 8.86
N TRP A 261 16.65 5.97 9.98
CA TRP A 261 16.88 5.43 11.33
C TRP A 261 15.82 5.92 12.32
N ARG A 262 15.67 5.23 13.45
CA ARG A 262 14.78 5.68 14.53
C ARG A 262 15.28 6.97 15.15
N LYS A 263 14.37 7.92 15.31
CA LYS A 263 14.70 9.25 15.88
C LYS A 263 15.07 9.16 17.36
N THR A 264 14.54 8.19 18.08
CA THR A 264 14.71 8.07 19.53
C THR A 264 16.09 7.58 19.95
N ASP A 265 16.67 6.64 19.20
CA ASP A 265 17.88 5.91 19.60
C ASP A 265 18.88 5.68 18.45
N GLY A 266 18.58 6.16 17.25
CA GLY A 266 19.44 6.00 16.07
C GLY A 266 19.49 4.58 15.52
N THR A 267 18.65 3.65 16.02
CA THR A 267 18.64 2.28 15.52
C THR A 267 18.11 2.19 14.10
N THR A 268 18.68 1.25 13.34
CA THR A 268 18.34 0.94 11.96
C THR A 268 17.62 -0.40 11.86
N TRP A 269 17.03 -0.67 10.70
CA TRP A 269 16.32 -1.93 10.40
C TRP A 269 16.61 -2.38 8.98
N THR A 270 16.37 -3.66 8.71
CA THR A 270 16.41 -4.26 7.37
C THR A 270 15.00 -4.41 6.83
N ASN A 271 14.86 -4.68 5.54
CA ASN A 271 13.58 -5.08 4.96
C ASN A 271 13.02 -6.30 5.71
N ASN A 272 11.73 -6.30 5.95
CA ASN A 272 11.04 -7.38 6.61
C ASN A 272 10.52 -8.38 5.57
N ASN A 273 10.44 -9.66 5.96
CA ASN A 273 10.10 -10.75 5.05
C ASN A 273 8.71 -11.34 5.31
N VAL A 274 8.03 -10.88 6.35
CA VAL A 274 6.72 -11.36 6.79
C VAL A 274 5.90 -10.20 7.32
N LEU A 275 4.59 -10.37 7.39
CA LEU A 275 3.70 -9.41 8.06
C LEU A 275 4.10 -9.24 9.52
N SER A 276 4.18 -8.01 9.97
CA SER A 276 4.28 -7.67 11.39
C SER A 276 2.95 -7.90 12.12
N GLU A 277 2.98 -7.85 13.45
CA GLU A 277 1.74 -7.87 14.24
C GLU A 277 0.84 -6.65 13.90
N MET A 278 1.43 -5.49 13.62
CA MET A 278 0.67 -4.29 13.24
C MET A 278 0.10 -4.37 11.83
N ASP A 279 0.81 -4.96 10.88
CA ASP A 279 0.28 -5.26 9.55
C ASP A 279 -0.96 -6.16 9.65
N ILE A 280 -0.87 -7.23 10.46
CA ILE A 280 -1.97 -8.17 10.70
C ILE A 280 -3.16 -7.48 11.35
N LEU A 281 -2.93 -6.66 12.39
CA LEU A 281 -3.98 -5.91 13.07
C LEU A 281 -4.65 -4.92 12.12
N THR A 282 -3.87 -4.21 11.29
CA THR A 282 -4.37 -3.27 10.29
C THR A 282 -5.27 -3.96 9.28
N LEU A 283 -4.81 -5.06 8.68
CA LEU A 283 -5.60 -5.84 7.73
C LEU A 283 -6.88 -6.40 8.37
N ASN A 284 -6.80 -6.92 9.60
CA ASN A 284 -7.96 -7.46 10.30
C ASN A 284 -8.95 -6.40 10.77
N ALA A 285 -8.51 -5.16 10.98
CA ALA A 285 -9.40 -4.03 11.27
C ALA A 285 -10.22 -3.63 10.04
N VAL A 286 -9.61 -3.69 8.84
CA VAL A 286 -10.28 -3.40 7.57
C VAL A 286 -11.15 -4.56 7.12
N TYR A 287 -10.60 -5.76 7.14
CA TYR A 287 -11.23 -7.00 6.70
C TYR A 287 -11.78 -7.76 7.91
N SER A 288 -12.80 -7.18 8.55
CA SER A 288 -13.48 -7.87 9.63
C SER A 288 -14.11 -9.18 9.15
N LYS A 289 -14.07 -10.23 9.98
CA LYS A 289 -14.77 -11.47 9.63
C LYS A 289 -16.24 -11.17 9.40
N PRO A 290 -16.83 -11.61 8.27
CA PRO A 290 -18.25 -11.45 8.08
C PRO A 290 -19.00 -12.21 9.17
N HIS A 291 -19.93 -11.53 9.84
CA HIS A 291 -20.84 -12.15 10.78
C HIS A 291 -22.06 -12.65 10.03
N TYR A 292 -22.37 -13.92 10.21
CA TYR A 292 -23.56 -14.56 9.63
C TYR A 292 -24.62 -14.68 10.71
N THR A 293 -25.84 -14.24 10.41
CA THR A 293 -26.99 -14.51 11.27
C THR A 293 -27.58 -15.86 10.89
N ILE A 294 -27.49 -16.81 11.80
CA ILE A 294 -28.13 -18.12 11.65
C ILE A 294 -29.43 -18.06 12.42
N THR A 295 -30.55 -18.20 11.70
CA THR A 295 -31.87 -18.28 12.32
C THR A 295 -32.38 -19.70 12.23
N CYS A 296 -32.55 -20.36 13.36
CA CYS A 296 -33.15 -21.68 13.46
C CYS A 296 -34.67 -21.55 13.53
N LYS A 297 -35.36 -22.32 12.67
CA LYS A 297 -36.82 -22.43 12.70
C LYS A 297 -37.20 -23.89 12.69
N PRO A 298 -38.14 -24.37 13.54
CA PRO A 298 -38.66 -25.70 13.42
C PRO A 298 -39.41 -25.82 12.10
N GLN A 299 -39.30 -26.97 11.45
CA GLN A 299 -40.01 -27.26 10.20
C GLN A 299 -41.55 -27.31 10.42
N CYS A 300 -41.97 -27.64 11.63
CA CYS A 300 -43.39 -27.67 12.04
C CYS A 300 -43.49 -27.11 13.47
N THR A 301 -44.44 -26.21 13.70
CA THR A 301 -44.67 -25.57 15.01
C THR A 301 -45.18 -26.54 16.09
N LEU A 302 -45.67 -27.71 15.68
CA LEU A 302 -46.16 -28.75 16.58
C LEU A 302 -45.08 -29.78 16.96
N SER A 303 -43.84 -29.66 16.44
CA SER A 303 -42.78 -30.65 16.63
C SER A 303 -41.71 -30.25 17.66
N GLY A 304 -41.77 -29.06 18.25
CA GLY A 304 -40.82 -28.62 19.26
C GLY A 304 -40.22 -27.27 18.97
N THR A 305 -39.21 -26.90 19.75
CA THR A 305 -38.44 -25.65 19.60
C THR A 305 -37.00 -25.94 19.21
N VAL A 306 -36.32 -24.97 18.57
CA VAL A 306 -34.90 -25.02 18.28
C VAL A 306 -34.22 -23.82 18.88
N SER A 307 -32.99 -23.99 19.36
CA SER A 307 -32.14 -22.92 19.82
C SER A 307 -30.79 -22.92 19.05
N GLY A 308 -30.02 -21.88 19.21
CA GLY A 308 -28.74 -21.68 18.50
C GLY A 308 -28.82 -20.62 17.41
N SER A 309 -29.94 -19.86 17.35
CA SER A 309 -30.01 -18.66 16.51
C SER A 309 -29.12 -17.57 17.14
N ASP A 310 -28.09 -17.18 16.43
CA ASP A 310 -27.16 -16.13 16.90
C ASP A 310 -26.34 -15.59 15.70
N HIS A 311 -25.43 -14.65 16.00
CA HIS A 311 -24.47 -14.13 15.05
C HIS A 311 -23.16 -14.91 15.16
N TYR A 312 -22.69 -15.47 14.06
CA TYR A 312 -21.47 -16.27 13.99
C TYR A 312 -20.49 -15.65 13.00
N ALA A 313 -19.21 -15.62 13.34
CA ALA A 313 -18.17 -15.31 12.41
C ALA A 313 -17.87 -16.53 11.48
N LYS A 314 -17.28 -16.25 10.32
CA LYS A 314 -16.87 -17.32 9.40
C LYS A 314 -15.89 -18.28 10.10
N GLY A 315 -16.23 -19.57 10.12
CA GLY A 315 -15.42 -20.61 10.76
C GLY A 315 -15.74 -20.88 12.24
N GLU A 316 -16.62 -20.12 12.86
CA GLU A 316 -17.15 -20.45 14.19
C GLU A 316 -18.09 -21.66 14.12
N ILE A 317 -18.06 -22.47 15.19
CA ILE A 317 -18.94 -23.63 15.31
C ILE A 317 -20.30 -23.16 15.79
N CYS A 318 -21.31 -23.35 14.95
CA CYS A 318 -22.70 -23.11 15.31
C CYS A 318 -23.28 -24.35 16.03
N ALA A 319 -23.57 -24.21 17.30
CA ALA A 319 -24.24 -25.27 18.07
C ALA A 319 -25.76 -25.10 17.97
N LEU A 320 -26.41 -26.02 17.27
CA LEU A 320 -27.88 -26.09 17.17
C LEU A 320 -28.42 -27.13 18.12
N GLN A 321 -29.48 -26.80 18.86
CA GLN A 321 -30.13 -27.69 19.77
C GLN A 321 -31.63 -27.73 19.49
N ALA A 322 -32.20 -28.93 19.33
CA ALA A 322 -33.61 -29.14 19.15
C ALA A 322 -34.25 -29.70 20.44
N PHE A 323 -35.35 -29.14 20.80
CA PHE A 323 -36.17 -29.60 21.96
C PHE A 323 -37.53 -30.08 21.43
N PRO A 324 -37.75 -31.40 21.35
CA PRO A 324 -39.08 -31.91 21.00
C PRO A 324 -40.09 -31.52 22.05
N GLU A 325 -41.31 -31.18 21.65
CA GLU A 325 -42.41 -31.06 22.60
C GLU A 325 -42.75 -32.45 23.16
N ASP A 326 -42.79 -32.57 24.50
CA ASP A 326 -43.28 -33.76 25.18
C ASP A 326 -44.78 -33.91 24.93
N ASN A 327 -45.17 -34.70 23.95
CA ASN A 327 -46.53 -35.11 23.78
C ASN A 327 -46.87 -36.12 24.90
N ARG A 328 -46.98 -35.61 26.14
CA ARG A 328 -47.62 -36.33 27.23
C ARG A 328 -48.98 -35.68 27.49
N GLY A 329 -49.96 -36.20 26.79
CA GLY A 329 -51.37 -35.99 27.04
C GLY A 329 -52.09 -37.31 26.89
#